data_d3225a1ecc68db77bc7ce7f62ffe81ff
#
_entry.id   d3225a1ecc68db77bc7ce7f62ffe81ff
#
_cell.length_a   1.000
_cell.length_b   1.000
_cell.length_c   1.000
_cell.angle_alpha   90.00
_cell.angle_beta   90.00
_cell.angle_gamma   90.00
#
_symmetry.space_group_name_H-M   'P 1'
#
loop_
_entity.id
_entity.type
_entity.pdbx_description
1 polymer ?
#
loop_
_entity_poly.entity_id
_entity_poly.type
_entity_poly.pdbx_seq_one_letter_code
_entity_poly.pdbx_strand_id
1 'polypeptide(L)'
;RQRSSNQYFPDVCLLGTGGVSSYLLIGFYYTKKEAIAASKKAFIVTRFADLGFLIGILIYGYYAETFSFTPQLQVLAVAGSMIPLALGLMFIGGAGKSAMFPLHIWLPDAMEGPTPVSALIHAATMVVAGVYLVARMFPLFVGYAPEVLHWIAYIGAFTAFYAASVACAQSDIKRVLAFSTISQIGFMIVALGVCTSMNPHEGGLGYMASMFHLFTHAMFKALLFLGAGCIIHAVHSNEMSAMGGLHKFMPVTHWTFL
;
A
#
# COMPACT_ATOMS: atom_id res chain seq x y z
N ARG A 1 -9.91 -0.03 -34.33
CA ARG A 1 -8.90 0.63 -33.48
C ARG A 1 -9.36 0.46 -32.03
N GLN A 2 -9.03 -0.65 -31.40
CA GLN A 2 -9.19 -0.83 -29.95
C GLN A 2 -8.19 0.11 -29.28
N ARG A 3 -8.67 1.20 -28.67
CA ARG A 3 -7.91 1.97 -27.70
C ARG A 3 -7.82 1.08 -26.45
N SER A 4 -6.71 0.41 -26.29
CA SER A 4 -6.43 -0.37 -25.09
C SER A 4 -6.38 0.59 -23.88
N SER A 5 -7.18 0.29 -22.86
CA SER A 5 -7.21 0.98 -21.57
C SER A 5 -5.94 0.75 -20.72
N ASN A 6 -4.84 0.39 -21.32
CA ASN A 6 -3.58 0.06 -20.68
C ASN A 6 -2.59 1.22 -20.77
N GLN A 7 -2.91 2.38 -20.21
CA GLN A 7 -2.03 3.55 -20.23
C GLN A 7 -1.74 4.04 -18.80
N TYR A 8 -0.51 4.44 -18.52
CA TYR A 8 -0.08 4.99 -17.22
C TYR A 8 -0.76 6.32 -16.86
N PHE A 9 -1.14 7.12 -17.83
CA PHE A 9 -1.70 8.45 -17.57
C PHE A 9 -3.01 8.41 -16.76
N PRO A 10 -4.01 7.55 -17.06
CA PRO A 10 -5.17 7.39 -16.20
C PRO A 10 -4.83 6.96 -14.78
N ASP A 11 -3.79 6.13 -14.60
CA ASP A 11 -3.41 5.64 -13.27
C ASP A 11 -2.84 6.76 -12.39
N VAL A 12 -2.11 7.74 -12.96
CA VAL A 12 -1.69 8.96 -12.24
C VAL A 12 -2.90 9.73 -11.73
N CYS A 13 -3.90 9.93 -12.56
CA CYS A 13 -5.11 10.64 -12.19
C CYS A 13 -5.87 9.89 -11.08
N LEU A 14 -5.99 8.57 -11.19
CA LEU A 14 -6.65 7.73 -10.18
C LEU A 14 -5.90 7.73 -8.84
N LEU A 15 -4.59 7.62 -8.85
CA LEU A 15 -3.76 7.72 -7.64
C LEU A 15 -3.87 9.11 -7.02
N GLY A 16 -3.90 10.16 -7.84
CA GLY A 16 -4.08 11.53 -7.41
C GLY A 16 -5.42 11.77 -6.73
N THR A 17 -6.53 11.34 -7.35
CA THR A 17 -7.88 11.47 -6.77
C THR A 17 -8.05 10.66 -5.49
N GLY A 18 -7.44 9.45 -5.43
CA GLY A 18 -7.38 8.65 -4.21
C GLY A 18 -6.70 9.37 -3.04
N GLY A 19 -5.67 10.19 -3.32
CA GLY A 19 -5.02 11.02 -2.29
C GLY A 19 -5.91 12.14 -1.75
N VAL A 20 -6.73 12.79 -2.60
CA VAL A 20 -7.69 13.81 -2.16
C VAL A 20 -8.83 13.19 -1.35
N SER A 21 -9.39 12.07 -1.82
CA SER A 21 -10.47 11.41 -1.10
C SER A 21 -10.02 10.93 0.29
N SER A 22 -8.82 10.36 0.41
CA SER A 22 -8.28 9.96 1.71
C SER A 22 -7.99 11.15 2.63
N TYR A 23 -7.53 12.30 2.09
CA TYR A 23 -7.38 13.53 2.86
C TYR A 23 -8.69 13.97 3.51
N LEU A 24 -9.79 13.99 2.73
CA LEU A 24 -11.11 14.36 3.22
C LEU A 24 -11.66 13.35 4.23
N LEU A 25 -11.44 12.06 3.99
CA LEU A 25 -11.92 10.99 4.85
C LEU A 25 -11.17 10.94 6.19
N ILE A 26 -9.85 11.12 6.21
CA ILE A 26 -9.04 11.19 7.44
C ILE A 26 -9.41 12.45 8.23
N GLY A 27 -9.61 13.58 7.54
CA GLY A 27 -10.02 14.86 8.11
C GLY A 27 -11.51 14.98 8.41
N PHE A 28 -12.26 13.87 8.45
CA PHE A 28 -13.71 13.89 8.70
C PHE A 28 -14.06 14.65 9.98
N TYR A 29 -13.30 14.45 11.05
CA TYR A 29 -13.45 15.19 12.30
C TYR A 29 -12.66 16.51 12.27
N TYR A 30 -12.99 17.39 11.33
CA TYR A 30 -12.29 18.66 11.06
C TYR A 30 -12.25 19.65 12.24
N THR A 31 -13.00 19.38 13.32
CA THR A 31 -12.95 20.16 14.55
C THR A 31 -11.80 19.73 15.47
N LYS A 32 -11.26 18.50 15.30
CA LYS A 32 -10.14 17.98 16.06
C LYS A 32 -8.82 18.38 15.43
N LYS A 33 -7.94 19.05 16.19
CA LYS A 33 -6.61 19.48 15.71
C LYS A 33 -5.75 18.32 15.22
N GLU A 34 -5.84 17.17 15.90
CA GLU A 34 -5.11 15.94 15.58
C GLU A 34 -5.54 15.37 14.22
N ALA A 35 -6.85 15.31 13.95
CA ALA A 35 -7.36 14.83 12.67
C ALA A 35 -6.97 15.76 11.50
N ILE A 36 -6.96 17.09 11.73
CA ILE A 36 -6.48 18.06 10.73
C ILE A 36 -4.98 17.86 10.45
N ALA A 37 -4.17 17.69 11.49
CA ALA A 37 -2.73 17.45 11.34
C ALA A 37 -2.45 16.13 10.62
N ALA A 38 -3.16 15.06 10.98
CA ALA A 38 -3.05 13.74 10.38
C ALA A 38 -3.42 13.76 8.88
N SER A 39 -4.53 14.40 8.52
CA SER A 39 -4.97 14.51 7.12
C SER A 39 -3.97 15.30 6.27
N LYS A 40 -3.46 16.44 6.77
CA LYS A 40 -2.40 17.23 6.10
C LYS A 40 -1.12 16.41 5.91
N LYS A 41 -0.66 15.72 6.95
CA LYS A 41 0.53 14.86 6.90
C LYS A 41 0.37 13.75 5.86
N ALA A 42 -0.76 13.04 5.86
CA ALA A 42 -1.05 12.01 4.89
C ALA A 42 -1.03 12.56 3.45
N PHE A 43 -1.66 13.72 3.23
CA PHE A 43 -1.69 14.36 1.92
C PHE A 43 -0.29 14.76 1.45
N ILE A 44 0.50 15.45 2.28
CA ILE A 44 1.83 15.94 1.90
C ILE A 44 2.76 14.77 1.57
N VAL A 45 2.83 13.74 2.43
CA VAL A 45 3.71 12.58 2.23
C VAL A 45 3.34 11.82 0.96
N THR A 46 2.05 11.58 0.73
CA THR A 46 1.61 10.86 -0.47
C THR A 46 1.80 11.69 -1.74
N ARG A 47 1.65 13.03 -1.69
CA ARG A 47 1.92 13.91 -2.84
C ARG A 47 3.38 14.00 -3.20
N PHE A 48 4.27 14.01 -2.20
CA PHE A 48 5.70 13.92 -2.46
C PHE A 48 6.06 12.62 -3.22
N ALA A 49 5.47 11.50 -2.81
CA ALA A 49 5.63 10.23 -3.51
C ALA A 49 5.01 10.24 -4.93
N ASP A 50 3.83 10.87 -5.09
CA ASP A 50 3.16 11.02 -6.39
C ASP A 50 4.02 11.81 -7.39
N LEU A 51 4.84 12.77 -6.92
CA LEU A 51 5.79 13.49 -7.77
C LEU A 51 6.85 12.55 -8.35
N GLY A 52 7.41 11.67 -7.52
CA GLY A 52 8.34 10.63 -8.00
C GLY A 52 7.70 9.72 -9.05
N PHE A 53 6.44 9.32 -8.82
CA PHE A 53 5.66 8.51 -9.77
C PHE A 53 5.47 9.23 -11.12
N LEU A 54 5.10 10.50 -11.09
CA LEU A 54 4.92 11.31 -12.30
C LEU A 54 6.22 11.45 -13.10
N ILE A 55 7.33 11.77 -12.42
CA ILE A 55 8.64 11.87 -13.07
C ILE A 55 9.03 10.54 -13.71
N GLY A 56 8.84 9.42 -13.00
CA GLY A 56 9.11 8.09 -13.52
C GLY A 56 8.31 7.78 -14.79
N ILE A 57 7.04 8.13 -14.82
CA ILE A 57 6.18 7.95 -16.02
C ILE A 57 6.64 8.82 -17.19
N LEU A 58 7.02 10.06 -16.93
CA LEU A 58 7.51 10.96 -18.00
C LEU A 58 8.83 10.46 -18.59
N ILE A 59 9.77 9.98 -17.75
CA ILE A 59 11.00 9.36 -18.21
C ILE A 59 10.69 8.10 -19.03
N TYR A 60 9.82 7.23 -18.50
CA TYR A 60 9.41 6.02 -19.21
C TYR A 60 8.77 6.35 -20.56
N GLY A 61 7.80 7.28 -20.60
CA GLY A 61 7.11 7.68 -21.81
C GLY A 61 8.03 8.27 -22.87
N TYR A 62 9.06 9.03 -22.44
CA TYR A 62 10.05 9.59 -23.35
C TYR A 62 10.91 8.51 -24.01
N TYR A 63 11.42 7.55 -23.25
CA TYR A 63 12.31 6.51 -23.77
C TYR A 63 11.58 5.33 -24.41
N ALA A 64 10.38 5.00 -23.95
CA ALA A 64 9.55 3.93 -24.51
C ALA A 64 8.67 4.39 -25.68
N GLU A 65 8.62 5.71 -25.95
CA GLU A 65 7.76 6.34 -26.96
C GLU A 65 6.27 5.96 -26.82
N THR A 66 5.88 5.48 -25.64
CA THR A 66 4.52 5.05 -25.33
C THR A 66 4.24 5.13 -23.84
N PHE A 67 2.98 5.36 -23.49
CA PHE A 67 2.48 5.26 -22.13
C PHE A 67 1.76 3.92 -21.86
N SER A 68 2.01 2.90 -22.69
CA SER A 68 1.43 1.57 -22.52
C SER A 68 2.25 0.70 -21.58
N PHE A 69 1.59 -0.19 -20.82
CA PHE A 69 2.23 -1.22 -19.99
C PHE A 69 2.92 -2.32 -20.82
N THR A 70 2.64 -2.41 -22.12
CA THR A 70 3.22 -3.37 -23.04
C THR A 70 3.97 -2.63 -24.15
N PRO A 71 5.19 -2.12 -23.87
CA PRO A 71 6.01 -1.43 -24.88
C PRO A 71 6.56 -2.41 -25.90
N GLN A 72 6.96 -1.87 -27.06
CA GLN A 72 7.71 -2.66 -28.03
C GLN A 72 9.11 -2.94 -27.50
N LEU A 73 9.49 -4.22 -27.40
CA LEU A 73 10.76 -4.69 -26.85
C LEU A 73 12.01 -4.03 -27.45
N GLN A 74 11.95 -3.66 -28.73
CA GLN A 74 13.08 -3.06 -29.45
C GLN A 74 13.42 -1.64 -28.98
N VAL A 75 12.42 -0.85 -28.57
CA VAL A 75 12.61 0.53 -28.14
C VAL A 75 13.23 0.59 -26.73
N LEU A 76 12.83 -0.31 -25.84
CA LEU A 76 13.35 -0.38 -24.48
C LEU A 76 14.80 -0.85 -24.39
N ALA A 77 15.26 -1.66 -25.34
CA ALA A 77 16.66 -2.11 -25.39
C ALA A 77 17.64 -0.94 -25.62
N VAL A 78 17.20 0.13 -26.29
CA VAL A 78 18.01 1.34 -26.55
C VAL A 78 18.08 2.28 -25.34
N ALA A 79 17.10 2.23 -24.45
CA ALA A 79 16.97 3.15 -23.33
C ALA A 79 17.95 2.90 -22.15
N GLY A 80 18.68 1.80 -22.16
CA GLY A 80 19.76 1.50 -21.21
C GLY A 80 19.37 1.66 -19.75
N SER A 81 20.18 2.41 -19.00
CA SER A 81 20.02 2.63 -17.54
C SER A 81 18.83 3.50 -17.14
N MET A 82 18.16 4.15 -18.08
CA MET A 82 17.05 5.08 -17.75
C MET A 82 15.75 4.34 -17.42
N ILE A 83 15.52 3.15 -17.95
CA ILE A 83 14.32 2.36 -17.61
C ILE A 83 14.33 1.89 -16.15
N PRO A 84 15.41 1.31 -15.61
CA PRO A 84 15.50 1.01 -14.18
C PRO A 84 15.26 2.22 -13.28
N LEU A 85 15.81 3.39 -13.64
CA LEU A 85 15.56 4.64 -12.91
C LEU A 85 14.08 5.02 -12.94
N ALA A 86 13.44 4.97 -14.11
CA ALA A 86 12.02 5.28 -14.25
C ALA A 86 11.15 4.34 -13.40
N LEU A 87 11.42 3.03 -13.45
CA LEU A 87 10.70 2.02 -12.67
C LEU A 87 10.93 2.20 -11.16
N GLY A 88 12.14 2.55 -10.73
CA GLY A 88 12.44 2.87 -9.35
C GLY A 88 11.67 4.10 -8.84
N LEU A 89 11.60 5.17 -9.64
CA LEU A 89 10.82 6.37 -9.31
C LEU A 89 9.30 6.08 -9.26
N MET A 90 8.81 5.25 -10.16
CA MET A 90 7.41 4.80 -10.12
C MET A 90 7.13 3.99 -8.84
N PHE A 91 8.07 3.13 -8.43
CA PHE A 91 7.96 2.40 -7.17
C PHE A 91 7.88 3.33 -5.96
N ILE A 92 8.64 4.44 -5.92
CA ILE A 92 8.56 5.43 -4.82
C ILE A 92 7.13 5.95 -4.67
N GLY A 93 6.44 6.22 -5.77
CA GLY A 93 5.02 6.61 -5.74
C GLY A 93 4.12 5.55 -5.11
N GLY A 94 4.30 4.29 -5.51
CA GLY A 94 3.61 3.15 -4.92
C GLY A 94 3.95 2.97 -3.43
N ALA A 95 5.24 3.10 -3.06
CA ALA A 95 5.72 2.99 -1.69
C ALA A 95 5.10 4.04 -0.76
N GLY A 96 4.89 5.27 -1.23
CA GLY A 96 4.22 6.32 -0.47
C GLY A 96 2.77 6.01 -0.17
N LYS A 97 2.02 5.50 -1.15
CA LYS A 97 0.62 5.06 -0.96
C LYS A 97 0.52 3.83 -0.05
N SER A 98 1.44 2.91 -0.20
CA SER A 98 1.49 1.67 0.60
C SER A 98 2.15 1.85 1.96
N ALA A 99 2.51 3.08 2.33
CA ALA A 99 3.14 3.40 3.60
C ALA A 99 4.37 2.53 3.91
N MET A 100 5.23 2.31 2.91
CA MET A 100 6.48 1.60 3.09
C MET A 100 7.53 2.51 3.73
N PHE A 101 8.49 1.93 4.44
CA PHE A 101 9.60 2.68 5.00
C PHE A 101 10.41 3.40 3.88
N PRO A 102 10.76 4.68 4.06
CA PRO A 102 10.52 5.58 5.20
C PRO A 102 9.20 6.38 5.12
N LEU A 103 8.39 6.21 4.08
CA LEU A 103 7.17 6.99 3.83
C LEU A 103 5.92 6.49 4.63
N HIS A 104 6.12 5.67 5.65
CA HIS A 104 5.05 5.05 6.45
C HIS A 104 4.42 5.98 7.50
N ILE A 105 5.07 7.10 7.81
CA ILE A 105 4.78 7.97 8.95
C ILE A 105 3.37 8.57 8.99
N TRP A 106 2.65 8.55 7.88
CA TRP A 106 1.30 9.10 7.78
C TRP A 106 0.21 8.10 8.18
N LEU A 107 0.49 6.80 8.01
CA LEU A 107 -0.54 5.76 8.13
C LEU A 107 -1.02 5.54 9.59
N PRO A 108 -0.15 5.48 10.61
CA PRO A 108 -0.59 5.38 12.00
C PRO A 108 -1.39 6.61 12.48
N ASP A 109 -1.06 7.80 11.99
CA ASP A 109 -1.76 9.03 12.34
C ASP A 109 -3.14 9.10 11.64
N ALA A 110 -3.29 8.46 10.48
CA ALA A 110 -4.58 8.35 9.79
C ALA A 110 -5.67 7.63 10.62
N MET A 111 -5.31 7.02 11.74
CA MET A 111 -6.24 6.39 12.69
C MET A 111 -7.14 7.39 13.43
N GLU A 112 -6.88 8.69 13.34
CA GLU A 112 -7.76 9.75 13.88
C GLU A 112 -9.09 9.86 13.13
N GLY A 113 -9.20 9.29 11.92
CA GLY A 113 -10.44 9.19 11.16
C GLY A 113 -11.43 8.16 11.76
N PRO A 114 -12.68 8.16 11.26
CA PRO A 114 -13.68 7.16 11.65
C PRO A 114 -13.22 5.73 11.34
N THR A 115 -13.57 4.76 12.20
CA THR A 115 -13.13 3.37 12.05
C THR A 115 -13.53 2.72 10.71
N PRO A 116 -14.73 2.95 10.13
CA PRO A 116 -15.05 2.46 8.79
C PRO A 116 -14.12 3.01 7.70
N VAL A 117 -13.68 4.27 7.82
CA VAL A 117 -12.70 4.88 6.93
C VAL A 117 -11.34 4.21 7.07
N SER A 118 -10.91 3.95 8.31
CA SER A 118 -9.69 3.19 8.57
C SER A 118 -9.75 1.80 7.94
N ALA A 119 -10.88 1.08 8.09
CA ALA A 119 -11.09 -0.21 7.44
C ALA A 119 -10.94 -0.11 5.92
N LEU A 120 -11.56 0.87 5.28
CA LEU A 120 -11.49 1.07 3.83
C LEU A 120 -10.05 1.35 3.35
N ILE A 121 -9.35 2.29 3.99
CA ILE A 121 -7.98 2.70 3.62
C ILE A 121 -7.01 1.53 3.75
N HIS A 122 -7.10 0.75 4.84
CA HIS A 122 -6.13 -0.28 5.19
C HIS A 122 -6.41 -1.65 4.57
N ALA A 123 -7.68 -1.98 4.29
CA ALA A 123 -8.02 -3.30 3.78
C ALA A 123 -7.77 -3.44 2.27
N ALA A 124 -8.41 -2.59 1.45
CA ALA A 124 -8.53 -2.91 0.02
C ALA A 124 -8.27 -1.75 -0.93
N THR A 125 -8.00 -0.52 -0.43
CA THR A 125 -7.94 0.63 -1.33
C THR A 125 -6.55 1.26 -1.40
N MET A 126 -6.25 2.22 -0.53
CA MET A 126 -5.08 3.09 -0.71
C MET A 126 -3.75 2.35 -0.52
N VAL A 127 -3.63 1.57 0.55
CA VAL A 127 -2.35 0.94 0.92
C VAL A 127 -1.98 -0.24 0.01
N VAL A 128 -2.95 -0.83 -0.64
CA VAL A 128 -2.75 -1.96 -1.57
C VAL A 128 -2.33 -1.48 -2.96
N ALA A 129 -2.56 -0.20 -3.27
CA ALA A 129 -2.29 0.37 -4.59
C ALA A 129 -0.83 0.24 -5.02
N GLY A 130 0.14 0.37 -4.11
CA GLY A 130 1.56 0.20 -4.46
C GLY A 130 1.94 -1.25 -4.75
N VAL A 131 1.38 -2.22 -4.02
CA VAL A 131 1.56 -3.65 -4.33
C VAL A 131 1.00 -3.97 -5.70
N TYR A 132 -0.21 -3.49 -5.98
CA TYR A 132 -0.86 -3.66 -7.28
C TYR A 132 -0.06 -3.01 -8.41
N LEU A 133 0.51 -1.81 -8.17
CA LEU A 133 1.35 -1.12 -9.14
C LEU A 133 2.57 -1.97 -9.52
N VAL A 134 3.31 -2.49 -8.53
CA VAL A 134 4.46 -3.38 -8.78
C VAL A 134 4.03 -4.63 -9.52
N ALA A 135 2.91 -5.25 -9.11
CA ALA A 135 2.37 -6.43 -9.79
C ALA A 135 1.95 -6.13 -11.24
N ARG A 136 1.35 -4.96 -11.50
CA ARG A 136 0.95 -4.54 -12.84
C ARG A 136 2.13 -4.29 -13.76
N MET A 137 3.22 -3.74 -13.20
CA MET A 137 4.46 -3.46 -13.92
C MET A 137 5.46 -4.61 -13.84
N PHE A 138 5.08 -5.73 -13.26
CA PHE A 138 5.96 -6.87 -12.99
C PHE A 138 6.74 -7.37 -14.22
N PRO A 139 6.12 -7.49 -15.42
CA PRO A 139 6.87 -7.88 -16.63
C PRO A 139 8.03 -6.93 -16.98
N LEU A 140 7.85 -5.63 -16.71
CA LEU A 140 8.89 -4.63 -16.96
C LEU A 140 10.02 -4.72 -15.93
N PHE A 141 9.69 -4.96 -14.66
CA PHE A 141 10.69 -5.15 -13.62
C PHE A 141 11.55 -6.39 -13.89
N VAL A 142 10.94 -7.52 -14.20
CA VAL A 142 11.67 -8.78 -14.47
C VAL A 142 12.50 -8.68 -15.73
N GLY A 143 11.96 -8.06 -16.80
CA GLY A 143 12.63 -7.99 -18.09
C GLY A 143 13.74 -6.94 -18.20
N TYR A 144 13.59 -5.79 -17.49
CA TYR A 144 14.48 -4.62 -17.72
C TYR A 144 15.10 -4.05 -16.45
N ALA A 145 14.63 -4.41 -15.28
CA ALA A 145 15.11 -3.86 -14.01
C ALA A 145 15.11 -4.88 -12.86
N PRO A 146 15.72 -6.07 -13.01
CA PRO A 146 15.74 -7.08 -11.95
C PRO A 146 16.46 -6.57 -10.69
N GLU A 147 17.47 -5.72 -10.84
CA GLU A 147 18.17 -5.11 -9.70
C GLU A 147 17.25 -4.22 -8.87
N VAL A 148 16.39 -3.44 -9.53
CA VAL A 148 15.40 -2.60 -8.82
C VAL A 148 14.41 -3.49 -8.07
N LEU A 149 14.01 -4.62 -8.64
CA LEU A 149 13.12 -5.58 -8.00
C LEU A 149 13.74 -6.18 -6.73
N HIS A 150 15.05 -6.47 -6.73
CA HIS A 150 15.77 -6.88 -5.53
C HIS A 150 15.79 -5.79 -4.44
N TRP A 151 16.03 -4.52 -4.81
CA TRP A 151 15.95 -3.41 -3.86
C TRP A 151 14.54 -3.27 -3.28
N ILE A 152 13.51 -3.47 -4.09
CA ILE A 152 12.11 -3.49 -3.65
C ILE A 152 11.89 -4.60 -2.61
N ALA A 153 12.47 -5.79 -2.80
CA ALA A 153 12.41 -6.87 -1.82
C ALA A 153 13.06 -6.50 -0.48
N TYR A 154 14.25 -5.88 -0.50
CA TYR A 154 14.92 -5.43 0.73
C TYR A 154 14.12 -4.38 1.49
N ILE A 155 13.58 -3.38 0.77
CA ILE A 155 12.71 -2.36 1.37
C ILE A 155 11.46 -3.01 1.98
N GLY A 156 10.87 -3.98 1.27
CA GLY A 156 9.73 -4.75 1.75
C GLY A 156 10.03 -5.53 3.02
N ALA A 157 11.15 -6.26 3.06
CA ALA A 157 11.58 -7.05 4.21
C ALA A 157 11.84 -6.18 5.44
N PHE A 158 12.57 -5.08 5.26
CA PHE A 158 12.82 -4.12 6.34
C PHE A 158 11.52 -3.50 6.84
N THR A 159 10.62 -3.10 5.93
CA THR A 159 9.32 -2.54 6.29
C THR A 159 8.48 -3.55 7.09
N ALA A 160 8.46 -4.81 6.66
CA ALA A 160 7.72 -5.88 7.34
C ALA A 160 8.21 -6.09 8.77
N PHE A 161 9.52 -6.21 8.96
CA PHE A 161 10.14 -6.41 10.25
C PHE A 161 9.95 -5.20 11.18
N TYR A 162 10.27 -4.00 10.69
CA TYR A 162 10.14 -2.76 11.44
C TYR A 162 8.71 -2.54 11.92
N ALA A 163 7.74 -2.65 11.01
CA ALA A 163 6.34 -2.41 11.35
C ALA A 163 5.79 -3.46 12.34
N ALA A 164 6.18 -4.73 12.20
CA ALA A 164 5.79 -5.77 13.16
C ALA A 164 6.35 -5.48 14.57
N SER A 165 7.62 -5.09 14.65
CA SER A 165 8.26 -4.74 15.93
C SER A 165 7.57 -3.55 16.61
N VAL A 166 7.23 -2.51 15.84
CA VAL A 166 6.51 -1.34 16.36
C VAL A 166 5.09 -1.70 16.77
N ALA A 167 4.40 -2.58 16.01
CA ALA A 167 3.05 -3.03 16.35
C ALA A 167 2.97 -3.67 17.74
N CYS A 168 3.99 -4.46 18.11
CA CYS A 168 4.06 -5.10 19.43
C CYS A 168 4.16 -4.10 20.61
N ALA A 169 4.59 -2.88 20.35
CA ALA A 169 4.78 -1.83 21.36
C ALA A 169 3.61 -0.84 21.44
N GLN A 170 2.58 -0.98 20.59
CA GLN A 170 1.43 -0.06 20.60
C GLN A 170 0.40 -0.44 21.63
N SER A 171 -0.18 0.57 22.32
CA SER A 171 -1.30 0.42 23.25
C SER A 171 -2.67 0.64 22.60
N ASP A 172 -2.73 1.38 21.50
CA ASP A 172 -3.95 1.69 20.74
C ASP A 172 -4.26 0.58 19.73
N ILE A 173 -5.45 -0.03 19.83
CA ILE A 173 -5.87 -1.14 18.97
C ILE A 173 -5.88 -0.77 17.47
N LYS A 174 -6.26 0.45 17.11
CA LYS A 174 -6.23 0.91 15.71
C LYS A 174 -4.81 1.06 15.19
N ARG A 175 -3.88 1.57 16.03
CA ARG A 175 -2.46 1.70 15.66
C ARG A 175 -1.79 0.34 15.51
N VAL A 176 -2.11 -0.65 16.38
CA VAL A 176 -1.66 -2.04 16.19
C VAL A 176 -2.07 -2.57 14.82
N LEU A 177 -3.35 -2.40 14.45
CA LEU A 177 -3.87 -2.84 13.17
C LEU A 177 -3.24 -2.08 11.99
N ALA A 178 -2.92 -0.80 12.14
CA ALA A 178 -2.23 0.00 11.14
C ALA A 178 -0.80 -0.51 10.89
N PHE A 179 0.00 -0.69 11.92
CA PHE A 179 1.36 -1.22 11.79
C PHE A 179 1.38 -2.67 11.29
N SER A 180 0.43 -3.50 11.71
CA SER A 180 0.29 -4.83 11.15
C SER A 180 -0.09 -4.82 9.66
N THR A 181 -0.85 -3.82 9.19
CA THR A 181 -1.10 -3.61 7.75
C THR A 181 0.20 -3.29 7.00
N ILE A 182 1.01 -2.35 7.50
CA ILE A 182 2.32 -2.00 6.91
C ILE A 182 3.21 -3.25 6.80
N SER A 183 3.23 -4.08 7.86
CA SER A 183 3.99 -5.33 7.87
C SER A 183 3.51 -6.30 6.79
N GLN A 184 2.21 -6.53 6.67
CA GLN A 184 1.64 -7.45 5.67
C GLN A 184 1.91 -6.98 4.23
N ILE A 185 1.84 -5.68 3.98
CA ILE A 185 2.22 -5.10 2.68
C ILE A 185 3.70 -5.34 2.40
N GLY A 186 4.57 -5.20 3.41
CA GLY A 186 5.97 -5.56 3.28
C GLY A 186 6.16 -7.00 2.81
N PHE A 187 5.43 -7.97 3.37
CA PHE A 187 5.47 -9.37 2.93
C PHE A 187 5.03 -9.54 1.47
N MET A 188 3.95 -8.86 1.04
CA MET A 188 3.49 -8.93 -0.35
C MET A 188 4.56 -8.41 -1.31
N ILE A 189 5.22 -7.32 -0.95
CA ILE A 189 6.29 -6.71 -1.75
C ILE A 189 7.53 -7.60 -1.80
N VAL A 190 7.91 -8.24 -0.69
CA VAL A 190 8.99 -9.24 -0.68
C VAL A 190 8.67 -10.37 -1.65
N ALA A 191 7.46 -10.91 -1.59
CA ALA A 191 7.05 -12.01 -2.46
C ALA A 191 7.15 -11.64 -3.96
N LEU A 192 6.81 -10.39 -4.32
CA LEU A 192 7.03 -9.88 -5.69
C LEU A 192 8.53 -9.68 -5.97
N GLY A 193 9.26 -9.10 -5.03
CA GLY A 193 10.64 -8.69 -5.22
C GLY A 193 11.65 -9.84 -5.33
N VAL A 194 11.34 -11.02 -4.81
CA VAL A 194 12.20 -12.21 -4.91
C VAL A 194 11.96 -13.02 -6.19
N CYS A 195 10.99 -12.64 -7.01
CA CYS A 195 10.73 -13.34 -8.26
C CYS A 195 11.83 -13.05 -9.29
N THR A 196 12.22 -14.08 -10.03
CA THR A 196 13.23 -13.99 -11.10
C THR A 196 12.62 -14.21 -12.48
N SER A 197 11.40 -14.70 -12.57
CA SER A 197 10.70 -15.02 -13.82
C SER A 197 9.20 -14.73 -13.70
N MET A 198 8.55 -14.63 -14.85
CA MET A 198 7.08 -14.60 -14.97
C MET A 198 6.46 -16.00 -14.84
N ASN A 199 7.24 -17.04 -15.11
CA ASN A 199 6.74 -18.42 -15.04
C ASN A 199 6.73 -18.91 -13.59
N PRO A 200 5.58 -19.35 -13.04
CA PRO A 200 5.49 -19.85 -11.66
C PRO A 200 6.43 -21.03 -11.38
N HIS A 201 6.70 -21.86 -12.37
CA HIS A 201 7.58 -23.03 -12.23
C HIS A 201 9.08 -22.68 -12.29
N GLU A 202 9.43 -21.47 -12.73
CA GLU A 202 10.81 -21.01 -12.93
C GLU A 202 11.17 -19.78 -12.07
N GLY A 203 10.50 -19.60 -10.92
CA GLY A 203 10.78 -18.50 -10.00
C GLY A 203 9.72 -17.39 -9.93
N GLY A 204 8.57 -17.57 -10.58
CA GLY A 204 7.45 -16.62 -10.58
C GLY A 204 6.38 -16.89 -9.51
N LEU A 205 6.54 -17.89 -8.64
CA LEU A 205 5.55 -18.29 -7.65
C LEU A 205 5.20 -17.15 -6.67
N GLY A 206 6.16 -16.29 -6.36
CA GLY A 206 5.97 -15.14 -5.47
C GLY A 206 4.94 -14.14 -5.98
N TYR A 207 4.76 -14.00 -7.29
CA TYR A 207 3.70 -13.18 -7.87
C TYR A 207 2.32 -13.69 -7.44
N MET A 208 2.06 -14.98 -7.62
CA MET A 208 0.79 -15.61 -7.22
C MET A 208 0.58 -15.53 -5.71
N ALA A 209 1.63 -15.77 -4.91
CA ALA A 209 1.58 -15.68 -3.47
C ALA A 209 1.22 -14.25 -3.01
N SER A 210 1.85 -13.22 -3.60
CA SER A 210 1.56 -11.81 -3.29
C SER A 210 0.12 -11.45 -3.63
N MET A 211 -0.37 -11.79 -4.82
CA MET A 211 -1.71 -11.44 -5.26
C MET A 211 -2.79 -12.19 -4.47
N PHE A 212 -2.56 -13.46 -4.13
CA PHE A 212 -3.46 -14.22 -3.28
C PHE A 212 -3.50 -13.65 -1.86
N HIS A 213 -2.33 -13.30 -1.30
CA HIS A 213 -2.27 -12.66 0.01
C HIS A 213 -2.94 -11.28 0.03
N LEU A 214 -2.83 -10.52 -1.04
CA LEU A 214 -3.55 -9.25 -1.20
C LEU A 214 -5.07 -9.44 -1.08
N PHE A 215 -5.61 -10.45 -1.74
CA PHE A 215 -7.04 -10.77 -1.67
C PHE A 215 -7.46 -11.17 -0.25
N THR A 216 -6.73 -12.10 0.38
CA THR A 216 -7.06 -12.55 1.74
C THR A 216 -6.89 -11.42 2.76
N HIS A 217 -5.83 -10.59 2.61
CA HIS A 217 -5.58 -9.41 3.44
C HIS A 217 -6.77 -8.43 3.41
N ALA A 218 -7.33 -8.16 2.24
CA ALA A 218 -8.47 -7.28 2.11
C ALA A 218 -9.65 -7.76 2.97
N MET A 219 -9.90 -9.07 2.99
CA MET A 219 -11.00 -9.67 3.76
C MET A 219 -10.75 -9.60 5.27
N PHE A 220 -9.64 -10.16 5.75
CA PHE A 220 -9.42 -10.21 7.19
C PHE A 220 -9.11 -8.84 7.81
N LYS A 221 -8.48 -7.90 7.08
CA LYS A 221 -8.24 -6.56 7.61
C LYS A 221 -9.52 -5.74 7.75
N ALA A 222 -10.43 -5.82 6.78
CA ALA A 222 -11.72 -5.18 6.92
C ALA A 222 -12.47 -5.70 8.15
N LEU A 223 -12.48 -7.02 8.36
CA LEU A 223 -13.10 -7.65 9.51
C LEU A 223 -12.49 -7.18 10.84
N LEU A 224 -11.15 -7.19 10.94
CA LEU A 224 -10.43 -6.76 12.14
C LEU A 224 -10.70 -5.30 12.49
N PHE A 225 -10.67 -4.39 11.49
CA PHE A 225 -10.96 -2.98 11.74
C PHE A 225 -12.42 -2.74 12.14
N LEU A 226 -13.37 -3.40 11.49
CA LEU A 226 -14.79 -3.28 11.87
C LEU A 226 -15.05 -3.87 13.25
N GLY A 227 -14.44 -5.03 13.57
CA GLY A 227 -14.50 -5.63 14.89
C GLY A 227 -13.90 -4.73 15.97
N ALA A 228 -12.71 -4.13 15.71
CA ALA A 228 -12.13 -3.12 16.60
C ALA A 228 -13.07 -1.92 16.77
N GLY A 229 -13.74 -1.48 15.71
CA GLY A 229 -14.75 -0.42 15.78
C GLY A 229 -15.91 -0.76 16.70
N CYS A 230 -16.42 -1.99 16.66
CA CYS A 230 -17.47 -2.45 17.57
C CYS A 230 -16.98 -2.43 19.03
N ILE A 231 -15.75 -2.87 19.28
CA ILE A 231 -15.15 -2.86 20.64
C ILE A 231 -14.98 -1.42 21.14
N ILE A 232 -14.41 -0.53 20.33
CA ILE A 232 -14.23 0.88 20.67
C ILE A 232 -15.56 1.56 20.97
N HIS A 233 -16.61 1.24 20.21
CA HIS A 233 -17.95 1.79 20.44
C HIS A 233 -18.55 1.32 21.77
N ALA A 234 -18.28 0.09 22.17
CA ALA A 234 -18.77 -0.47 23.45
C ALA A 234 -18.00 0.06 24.66
N VAL A 235 -16.67 0.25 24.53
CA VAL A 235 -15.78 0.63 25.64
C VAL A 235 -15.55 2.14 25.69
N HIS A 236 -15.82 2.87 24.60
CA HIS A 236 -15.54 4.32 24.43
C HIS A 236 -14.06 4.69 24.60
N SER A 237 -13.13 3.74 24.34
CA SER A 237 -11.69 3.95 24.39
C SER A 237 -10.99 3.18 23.27
N ASN A 238 -9.89 3.75 22.74
CA ASN A 238 -9.01 3.05 21.80
C ASN A 238 -7.92 2.23 22.52
N GLU A 239 -7.69 2.50 23.81
CA GLU A 239 -6.65 1.85 24.60
C GLU A 239 -7.01 0.41 24.94
N MET A 240 -6.11 -0.53 24.61
CA MET A 240 -6.31 -1.97 24.89
C MET A 240 -6.35 -2.29 26.38
N SER A 241 -5.71 -1.46 27.22
CA SER A 241 -5.77 -1.59 28.69
C SER A 241 -7.17 -1.42 29.26
N ALA A 242 -8.05 -0.68 28.57
CA ALA A 242 -9.45 -0.49 28.93
C ALA A 242 -10.37 -1.63 28.42
N MET A 243 -9.84 -2.53 27.61
CA MET A 243 -10.59 -3.61 26.95
C MET A 243 -10.37 -4.93 27.68
N GLY A 244 -11.45 -5.60 28.15
CA GLY A 244 -11.33 -6.90 28.78
C GLY A 244 -12.69 -7.53 29.05
N GLY A 245 -12.76 -8.87 29.10
CA GLY A 245 -13.97 -9.62 29.48
C GLY A 245 -15.15 -9.51 28.52
N LEU A 246 -14.98 -9.00 27.31
CA LEU A 246 -16.06 -8.64 26.39
C LEU A 246 -16.73 -9.86 25.71
N HIS A 247 -16.16 -11.06 25.80
CA HIS A 247 -16.68 -12.25 25.10
C HIS A 247 -18.12 -12.59 25.46
N LYS A 248 -18.56 -12.30 26.71
CA LYS A 248 -19.93 -12.55 27.15
C LYS A 248 -20.93 -11.53 26.61
N PHE A 249 -20.48 -10.30 26.39
CA PHE A 249 -21.33 -9.19 25.94
C PHE A 249 -21.38 -9.06 24.43
N MET A 250 -20.31 -9.49 23.74
CA MET A 250 -20.14 -9.36 22.30
C MET A 250 -19.70 -10.70 21.66
N PRO A 251 -20.51 -11.78 21.76
CA PRO A 251 -20.09 -13.10 21.28
C PRO A 251 -19.78 -13.15 19.78
N VAL A 252 -20.56 -12.46 18.95
CA VAL A 252 -20.32 -12.40 17.50
C VAL A 252 -18.99 -11.74 17.20
N THR A 253 -18.72 -10.58 17.79
CA THR A 253 -17.44 -9.86 17.60
C THR A 253 -16.28 -10.71 18.12
N HIS A 254 -16.43 -11.41 19.22
CA HIS A 254 -15.41 -12.30 19.77
C HIS A 254 -15.04 -13.41 18.78
N TRP A 255 -16.02 -14.14 18.26
CA TRP A 255 -15.78 -15.25 17.32
C TRP A 255 -15.27 -14.80 15.95
N THR A 256 -15.64 -13.61 15.50
CA THR A 256 -15.15 -13.07 14.23
C THR A 256 -13.77 -12.44 14.33
N PHE A 257 -13.31 -12.09 15.56
CA PHE A 257 -11.99 -11.50 15.80
C PHE A 257 -10.92 -12.57 16.04
N LEU A 258 -11.32 -13.77 16.46
CA LEU A 258 -10.48 -14.93 16.72
C LEU A 258 -10.12 -15.65 15.41
#